data_861c4c2330323a8e38ce56d31de1b18d
#
_entry.id   861c4c2330323a8e38ce56d31de1b18d
#
_cell.length_a   1.000
_cell.length_b   1.000
_cell.length_c   1.000
_cell.angle_alpha   90.00
_cell.angle_beta   90.00
_cell.angle_gamma   90.00
#
_symmetry.space_group_name_H-M   'P 1'
#
loop_
_entity.id
_entity.type
_entity.pdbx_description
1 polymer ?
#
loop_
_entity_poly.entity_id
_entity_poly.type
_entity_poly.pdbx_seq_one_letter_code
_entity_poly.pdbx_strand_id
1 'polypeptide(L)'
;MNFTQCGELRGALAWRFVTLDLYADPIELTKALVDIPSPSHHEEAIADAVEEALRGLDVEVARYGNTVCARTNRGLDSRVVLAGHIDTVPLAENVPHHMETTKDGVEIMWGCGTVDMKSGMAIYLNAFAQLHESEELKHDLTVIAYEGEEVATEFNGLGHLQKDHPEWLEGDFALLGEPSGAMVEAGCQGSIRLRVTAHGTRAHSARAWLGSNAAHKLAPIMSRIAAYESRDVTIDGCTYREGLNIVHLESGVATNTLPDEAWM
;
A
#
# COMPACT_ATOMS: atom_id res chain seq x y z
N MET A 1 -19.85 -26.58 -18.41
CA MET A 1 -19.61 -25.12 -18.37
C MET A 1 -20.19 -24.65 -17.08
N ASN A 2 -19.33 -24.29 -16.10
CA ASN A 2 -19.76 -23.87 -14.77
C ASN A 2 -20.23 -22.42 -14.80
N PHE A 3 -21.35 -22.14 -14.17
CA PHE A 3 -21.95 -20.80 -14.06
C PHE A 3 -21.05 -19.74 -13.39
N THR A 4 -20.00 -20.15 -12.68
CA THR A 4 -18.98 -19.29 -12.05
C THR A 4 -18.08 -18.56 -13.07
N GLN A 5 -17.72 -19.17 -14.18
CA GLN A 5 -16.86 -18.53 -15.21
C GLN A 5 -17.54 -17.40 -16.01
N CYS A 6 -18.88 -17.36 -16.03
CA CYS A 6 -19.60 -16.31 -16.76
C CYS A 6 -19.78 -15.02 -15.95
N GLY A 7 -19.66 -15.09 -14.63
CA GLY A 7 -19.70 -13.93 -13.72
C GLY A 7 -18.38 -13.14 -13.71
N GLU A 8 -17.25 -13.85 -13.69
CA GLU A 8 -15.92 -13.25 -13.68
C GLU A 8 -15.59 -12.49 -14.98
N LEU A 9 -16.01 -13.02 -16.15
CA LEU A 9 -15.82 -12.34 -17.44
C LEU A 9 -16.69 -11.08 -17.61
N ARG A 10 -17.85 -11.01 -16.96
CA ARG A 10 -18.69 -9.80 -17.00
C ARG A 10 -18.17 -8.71 -16.05
N GLY A 11 -17.59 -9.08 -14.92
CA GLY A 11 -16.91 -8.16 -14.00
C GLY A 11 -15.69 -7.53 -14.67
N ALA A 12 -14.76 -8.31 -15.19
CA ALA A 12 -13.52 -7.85 -15.80
C ALA A 12 -13.72 -6.96 -17.04
N LEU A 13 -14.84 -7.11 -17.77
CA LEU A 13 -15.17 -6.24 -18.92
C LEU A 13 -15.83 -4.92 -18.50
N ALA A 14 -16.51 -4.88 -17.36
CA ALA A 14 -17.21 -3.67 -16.90
C ALA A 14 -16.23 -2.61 -16.36
N TRP A 15 -15.08 -3.03 -15.81
CA TRP A 15 -14.08 -2.11 -15.24
C TRP A 15 -13.13 -1.49 -16.27
N ARG A 16 -13.07 -2.01 -17.49
CA ARG A 16 -12.20 -1.50 -18.57
C ARG A 16 -12.64 -0.16 -19.19
N PHE A 17 -13.77 0.40 -18.76
CA PHE A 17 -14.32 1.64 -19.32
C PHE A 17 -14.73 2.65 -18.23
N VAL A 18 -14.09 2.58 -17.06
CA VAL A 18 -14.31 3.61 -16.04
C VAL A 18 -13.50 4.84 -16.44
N THR A 19 -14.17 5.91 -16.82
CA THR A 19 -13.54 7.21 -17.06
C THR A 19 -13.49 7.97 -15.75
N LEU A 20 -12.29 8.36 -15.32
CA LEU A 20 -12.08 9.19 -14.13
C LEU A 20 -12.20 10.67 -14.52
N ASP A 21 -13.05 11.40 -13.83
CA ASP A 21 -13.10 12.87 -13.94
C ASP A 21 -12.16 13.48 -12.87
N LEU A 22 -10.97 13.91 -13.29
CA LEU A 22 -9.96 14.48 -12.39
C LEU A 22 -10.37 15.85 -11.82
N TYR A 23 -11.38 16.52 -12.40
CA TYR A 23 -11.90 17.78 -11.90
C TYR A 23 -13.11 17.61 -10.96
N ALA A 24 -13.60 16.38 -10.80
CA ALA A 24 -14.66 16.08 -9.84
C ALA A 24 -14.23 16.41 -8.40
N ASP A 25 -15.21 16.53 -7.51
CA ASP A 25 -14.93 16.60 -6.07
C ASP A 25 -14.05 15.42 -5.64
N PRO A 26 -13.01 15.60 -4.82
CA PRO A 26 -12.12 14.52 -4.40
C PRO A 26 -12.84 13.34 -3.75
N ILE A 27 -14.00 13.52 -3.11
CA ILE A 27 -14.81 12.45 -2.57
C ILE A 27 -15.40 11.59 -3.71
N GLU A 28 -15.93 12.24 -4.75
CA GLU A 28 -16.48 11.53 -5.92
C GLU A 28 -15.36 10.80 -6.69
N LEU A 29 -14.20 11.42 -6.84
CA LEU A 29 -13.04 10.77 -7.45
C LEU A 29 -12.52 9.59 -6.60
N THR A 30 -12.55 9.72 -5.26
CA THR A 30 -12.24 8.59 -4.35
C THR A 30 -13.21 7.43 -4.57
N LYS A 31 -14.51 7.69 -4.66
CA LYS A 31 -15.53 6.66 -4.95
C LYS A 31 -15.20 5.94 -6.25
N ALA A 32 -14.92 6.69 -7.31
CA ALA A 32 -14.59 6.13 -8.62
C ALA A 32 -13.33 5.23 -8.57
N LEU A 33 -12.27 5.67 -7.88
CA LEU A 33 -11.04 4.88 -7.70
C LEU A 33 -11.26 3.64 -6.85
N VAL A 34 -12.04 3.74 -5.75
CA VAL A 34 -12.34 2.61 -4.86
C VAL A 34 -13.14 1.54 -5.59
N ASP A 35 -14.04 1.94 -6.48
CA ASP A 35 -14.89 1.04 -7.25
C ASP A 35 -14.15 0.27 -8.34
N ILE A 36 -12.90 0.62 -8.64
CA ILE A 36 -12.01 -0.18 -9.49
C ILE A 36 -11.22 -1.13 -8.59
N PRO A 37 -11.51 -2.45 -8.59
CA PRO A 37 -10.72 -3.42 -7.82
C PRO A 37 -9.26 -3.43 -8.28
N SER A 38 -8.33 -3.30 -7.33
CA SER A 38 -6.89 -3.31 -7.62
C SER A 38 -6.07 -3.96 -6.50
N PRO A 39 -6.37 -5.20 -6.09
CA PRO A 39 -5.47 -5.87 -5.17
C PRO A 39 -4.09 -6.02 -5.81
N SER A 40 -3.02 -5.95 -5.01
CA SER A 40 -1.63 -6.05 -5.51
C SER A 40 -1.45 -7.18 -6.52
N HIS A 41 -0.71 -6.93 -7.59
CA HIS A 41 -0.55 -7.77 -8.79
C HIS A 41 -1.75 -7.78 -9.76
N HIS A 42 -2.78 -6.98 -9.54
CA HIS A 42 -3.99 -6.87 -10.38
C HIS A 42 -4.40 -5.41 -10.58
N GLU A 43 -3.42 -4.52 -10.80
CA GLU A 43 -3.62 -3.07 -10.87
C GLU A 43 -3.90 -2.57 -12.31
N GLU A 44 -3.92 -3.43 -13.34
CA GLU A 44 -4.03 -2.99 -14.73
C GLU A 44 -5.25 -2.09 -14.98
N ALA A 45 -6.41 -2.44 -14.41
CA ALA A 45 -7.64 -1.69 -14.68
C ALA A 45 -7.62 -0.27 -14.09
N ILE A 46 -7.08 -0.10 -12.87
CA ILE A 46 -6.96 1.22 -12.26
C ILE A 46 -5.85 2.04 -12.91
N ALA A 47 -4.74 1.40 -13.30
CA ALA A 47 -3.65 2.05 -14.03
C ALA A 47 -4.12 2.53 -15.40
N ASP A 48 -4.91 1.72 -16.13
CA ASP A 48 -5.51 2.11 -17.40
C ASP A 48 -6.41 3.35 -17.24
N ALA A 49 -7.27 3.36 -16.22
CA ALA A 49 -8.18 4.49 -15.96
C ALA A 49 -7.43 5.78 -15.56
N VAL A 50 -6.39 5.67 -14.73
CA VAL A 50 -5.55 6.80 -14.33
C VAL A 50 -4.75 7.33 -15.52
N GLU A 51 -4.15 6.45 -16.32
CA GLU A 51 -3.41 6.83 -17.52
C GLU A 51 -4.30 7.56 -18.52
N GLU A 52 -5.49 7.01 -18.82
CA GLU A 52 -6.45 7.63 -19.75
C GLU A 52 -6.84 9.03 -19.27
N ALA A 53 -7.15 9.18 -17.98
CA ALA A 53 -7.52 10.46 -17.40
C ALA A 53 -6.39 11.49 -17.47
N LEU A 54 -5.15 11.10 -17.14
CA LEU A 54 -3.99 11.99 -17.20
C LEU A 54 -3.60 12.36 -18.64
N ARG A 55 -3.77 11.44 -19.60
CA ARG A 55 -3.57 11.75 -21.03
C ARG A 55 -4.60 12.74 -21.60
N GLY A 56 -5.70 12.94 -20.91
CA GLY A 56 -6.68 14.00 -21.23
C GLY A 56 -6.19 15.40 -20.90
N LEU A 57 -5.08 15.55 -20.15
CA LEU A 57 -4.45 16.82 -19.81
C LEU A 57 -3.29 17.11 -20.78
N ASP A 58 -2.95 18.40 -20.97
CA ASP A 58 -1.78 18.80 -21.78
C ASP A 58 -0.48 18.72 -20.94
N VAL A 59 -0.07 17.48 -20.64
CA VAL A 59 1.10 17.19 -19.81
C VAL A 59 1.86 15.96 -20.36
N GLU A 60 3.11 15.78 -19.94
CA GLU A 60 3.87 14.58 -20.25
C GLU A 60 3.34 13.42 -19.39
N VAL A 61 3.00 12.29 -20.03
CA VAL A 61 2.51 11.07 -19.36
C VAL A 61 3.33 9.87 -19.81
N ALA A 62 3.76 9.06 -18.86
CA ALA A 62 4.45 7.79 -19.09
C ALA A 62 3.85 6.69 -18.20
N ARG A 63 3.99 5.44 -18.65
CA ARG A 63 3.60 4.26 -17.87
C ARG A 63 4.70 3.20 -17.90
N TYR A 64 5.00 2.63 -16.73
CA TYR A 64 5.98 1.57 -16.53
C TYR A 64 5.34 0.47 -15.68
N GLY A 65 5.02 -0.68 -16.30
CA GLY A 65 4.15 -1.67 -15.66
C GLY A 65 2.76 -1.10 -15.39
N ASN A 66 2.34 -1.11 -14.14
CA ASN A 66 1.11 -0.44 -13.71
C ASN A 66 1.39 0.89 -12.96
N THR A 67 2.61 1.36 -12.97
CA THR A 67 2.97 2.68 -12.44
C THR A 67 2.76 3.75 -13.53
N VAL A 68 1.90 4.72 -13.26
CA VAL A 68 1.56 5.82 -14.15
C VAL A 68 2.17 7.11 -13.60
N CYS A 69 2.91 7.82 -14.44
CA CYS A 69 3.56 9.09 -14.11
C CYS A 69 3.03 10.18 -15.03
N ALA A 70 2.80 11.38 -14.48
CA ALA A 70 2.55 12.57 -15.27
C ALA A 70 3.29 13.77 -14.67
N ARG A 71 3.73 14.70 -15.53
CA ARG A 71 4.43 15.91 -15.06
C ARG A 71 4.19 17.12 -15.92
N THR A 72 4.22 18.29 -15.28
CA THR A 72 4.33 19.57 -15.95
C THR A 72 5.78 19.84 -16.30
N ASN A 73 6.02 20.59 -17.38
CA ASN A 73 7.35 21.02 -17.82
C ASN A 73 7.30 22.51 -18.18
N ARG A 74 6.92 23.35 -17.22
CA ARG A 74 6.78 24.80 -17.40
C ARG A 74 8.11 25.55 -17.21
N GLY A 75 9.14 24.85 -16.77
CA GLY A 75 10.49 25.40 -16.54
C GLY A 75 10.55 26.27 -15.28
N LEU A 76 9.78 25.92 -14.25
CA LEU A 76 9.82 26.59 -12.95
C LEU A 76 11.06 26.15 -12.17
N ASP A 77 11.50 26.97 -11.21
CA ASP A 77 12.78 26.80 -10.51
C ASP A 77 12.84 25.55 -9.61
N SER A 78 11.72 24.92 -9.35
CA SER A 78 11.63 23.75 -8.45
C SER A 78 10.47 22.86 -8.85
N ARG A 79 10.49 21.63 -8.34
CA ARG A 79 9.49 20.59 -8.63
C ARG A 79 8.99 19.91 -7.35
N VAL A 80 7.69 19.70 -7.26
CA VAL A 80 7.05 18.91 -6.21
C VAL A 80 6.57 17.59 -6.80
N VAL A 81 6.91 16.48 -6.14
CA VAL A 81 6.45 15.14 -6.48
C VAL A 81 5.29 14.78 -5.56
N LEU A 82 4.17 14.38 -6.15
CA LEU A 82 2.98 13.85 -5.49
C LEU A 82 2.91 12.35 -5.78
N ALA A 83 3.19 11.50 -4.82
CA ALA A 83 3.21 10.06 -5.04
C ALA A 83 2.21 9.33 -4.16
N GLY A 84 1.54 8.33 -4.73
CA GLY A 84 0.63 7.46 -4.03
C GLY A 84 0.46 6.12 -4.74
N HIS A 85 0.21 5.06 -3.98
CA HIS A 85 -0.04 3.76 -4.57
C HIS A 85 -1.50 3.57 -4.98
N ILE A 86 -1.69 2.69 -5.97
CA ILE A 86 -3.00 2.37 -6.55
C ILE A 86 -3.45 0.94 -6.24
N ASP A 87 -2.56 0.12 -5.70
CA ASP A 87 -2.90 -1.21 -5.23
C ASP A 87 -3.56 -1.18 -3.86
N THR A 88 -4.12 -2.30 -3.46
CA THR A 88 -4.74 -2.51 -2.15
C THR A 88 -4.38 -3.90 -1.63
N VAL A 89 -4.58 -4.12 -0.34
CA VAL A 89 -4.66 -5.45 0.26
C VAL A 89 -5.73 -6.32 -0.43
N PRO A 90 -5.72 -7.66 -0.23
CA PRO A 90 -6.76 -8.54 -0.77
C PRO A 90 -8.18 -8.09 -0.40
N LEU A 91 -9.08 -8.15 -1.36
CA LEU A 91 -10.48 -7.76 -1.18
C LEU A 91 -11.20 -8.67 -0.18
N ALA A 92 -12.08 -8.08 0.63
CA ALA A 92 -12.88 -8.74 1.65
C ALA A 92 -14.39 -8.40 1.51
N GLU A 93 -14.94 -8.56 0.28
CA GLU A 93 -16.32 -8.19 -0.08
C GLU A 93 -16.63 -6.69 0.19
N ASN A 94 -15.60 -5.84 0.07
CA ASN A 94 -15.64 -4.42 0.39
C ASN A 94 -15.40 -3.52 -0.85
N VAL A 95 -15.76 -4.00 -2.02
CA VAL A 95 -15.87 -3.27 -3.28
C VAL A 95 -17.17 -3.71 -3.95
N PRO A 96 -17.99 -2.78 -4.48
CA PRO A 96 -17.81 -1.34 -4.54
C PRO A 96 -17.92 -0.64 -3.18
N HIS A 97 -17.59 0.66 -3.14
CA HIS A 97 -17.77 1.48 -1.95
C HIS A 97 -19.25 1.53 -1.52
N HIS A 98 -19.48 1.84 -0.27
CA HIS A 98 -20.80 2.25 0.21
C HIS A 98 -20.69 3.38 1.24
N MET A 99 -21.72 4.22 1.26
CA MET A 99 -21.80 5.34 2.19
C MET A 99 -22.67 4.96 3.38
N GLU A 100 -22.25 5.36 4.56
CA GLU A 100 -23.02 5.20 5.80
C GLU A 100 -23.03 6.53 6.54
N THR A 101 -24.18 6.86 7.14
CA THR A 101 -24.28 8.04 8.03
C THR A 101 -24.33 7.54 9.47
N THR A 102 -23.38 8.00 10.28
CA THR A 102 -23.35 7.67 11.72
C THR A 102 -24.54 8.28 12.46
N LYS A 103 -24.76 7.85 13.69
CA LYS A 103 -25.80 8.40 14.57
C LYS A 103 -25.62 9.90 14.85
N ASP A 104 -24.39 10.38 14.75
CA ASP A 104 -24.01 11.79 14.95
C ASP A 104 -24.05 12.60 13.65
N GLY A 105 -24.55 12.00 12.55
CA GLY A 105 -24.71 12.68 11.26
C GLY A 105 -23.43 12.79 10.43
N VAL A 106 -22.38 12.03 10.77
CA VAL A 106 -21.13 12.00 9.99
C VAL A 106 -21.27 10.97 8.88
N GLU A 107 -20.97 11.37 7.65
CA GLU A 107 -20.88 10.46 6.51
C GLU A 107 -19.54 9.73 6.51
N ILE A 108 -19.59 8.42 6.36
CA ILE A 108 -18.42 7.52 6.27
C ILE A 108 -18.49 6.78 4.95
N MET A 109 -17.36 6.72 4.25
CA MET A 109 -17.19 5.89 3.06
C MET A 109 -16.48 4.59 3.47
N TRP A 110 -17.13 3.46 3.19
CA TRP A 110 -16.58 2.13 3.35
C TRP A 110 -16.13 1.58 2.00
N GLY A 111 -14.94 1.00 1.93
CA GLY A 111 -14.42 0.40 0.71
C GLY A 111 -12.94 0.03 0.85
N CYS A 112 -12.44 -0.90 0.03
CA CYS A 112 -11.03 -1.25 -0.01
C CYS A 112 -10.21 -0.11 -0.60
N GLY A 113 -9.23 0.41 0.15
CA GLY A 113 -8.41 1.55 -0.26
C GLY A 113 -9.02 2.93 0.04
N THR A 114 -10.19 3.04 0.71
CA THR A 114 -10.76 4.35 1.09
C THR A 114 -9.85 5.16 2.00
N VAL A 115 -9.06 4.50 2.83
CA VAL A 115 -8.08 5.12 3.74
C VAL A 115 -6.67 4.95 3.19
N ASP A 116 -6.32 3.77 2.76
CA ASP A 116 -4.99 3.37 2.32
C ASP A 116 -5.08 2.83 0.88
N MET A 117 -4.65 3.66 -0.15
CA MET A 117 -4.53 5.13 -0.01
C MET A 117 -5.23 5.85 -1.18
N LYS A 118 -6.28 5.24 -1.77
CA LYS A 118 -6.99 5.80 -2.95
C LYS A 118 -7.57 7.19 -2.69
N SER A 119 -7.91 7.54 -1.44
CA SER A 119 -8.34 8.90 -1.10
C SER A 119 -7.21 9.91 -1.22
N GLY A 120 -6.00 9.57 -0.76
CA GLY A 120 -4.80 10.38 -0.96
C GLY A 120 -4.48 10.54 -2.44
N MET A 121 -4.57 9.45 -3.20
CA MET A 121 -4.37 9.48 -4.65
C MET A 121 -5.41 10.33 -5.38
N ALA A 122 -6.68 10.27 -4.97
CA ALA A 122 -7.74 11.14 -5.53
C ALA A 122 -7.44 12.61 -5.33
N ILE A 123 -6.98 12.99 -4.13
CA ILE A 123 -6.57 14.36 -3.82
C ILE A 123 -5.42 14.81 -4.72
N TYR A 124 -4.41 13.96 -4.91
CA TYR A 124 -3.25 14.29 -5.74
C TYR A 124 -3.58 14.40 -7.21
N LEU A 125 -4.38 13.49 -7.74
CA LEU A 125 -4.85 13.55 -9.13
C LEU A 125 -5.70 14.79 -9.38
N ASN A 126 -6.63 15.11 -8.47
CA ASN A 126 -7.45 16.31 -8.57
C ASN A 126 -6.59 17.59 -8.46
N ALA A 127 -5.70 17.68 -7.47
CA ALA A 127 -4.82 18.83 -7.31
C ALA A 127 -3.92 19.02 -8.55
N PHE A 128 -3.36 17.95 -9.09
CA PHE A 128 -2.57 18.00 -10.31
C PHE A 128 -3.38 18.55 -11.50
N ALA A 129 -4.59 18.03 -11.70
CA ALA A 129 -5.48 18.49 -12.77
C ALA A 129 -5.92 19.96 -12.60
N GLN A 130 -6.16 20.43 -11.36
CA GLN A 130 -6.53 21.80 -11.09
C GLN A 130 -5.37 22.79 -11.31
N LEU A 131 -4.13 22.33 -11.08
CA LEU A 131 -2.96 23.21 -11.00
C LEU A 131 -2.08 23.19 -12.26
N HIS A 132 -2.14 22.15 -13.11
CA HIS A 132 -1.19 21.98 -14.20
C HIS A 132 -1.12 23.16 -15.18
N GLU A 133 -2.21 23.87 -15.41
CA GLU A 133 -2.27 25.08 -16.24
C GLU A 133 -2.33 26.39 -15.43
N SER A 134 -2.42 26.33 -14.10
CA SER A 134 -2.60 27.51 -13.26
C SER A 134 -1.42 28.49 -13.40
N GLU A 135 -1.69 29.74 -13.65
CA GLU A 135 -0.67 30.80 -13.66
C GLU A 135 -0.06 31.08 -12.27
N GLU A 136 -0.75 30.68 -11.22
CA GLU A 136 -0.29 30.78 -9.83
C GLU A 136 0.66 29.66 -9.40
N LEU A 137 0.82 28.63 -10.22
CA LEU A 137 1.72 27.52 -9.92
C LEU A 137 3.17 28.01 -9.77
N LYS A 138 3.80 27.71 -8.64
CA LYS A 138 5.15 28.15 -8.29
C LYS A 138 6.22 27.06 -8.48
N HIS A 139 5.80 25.83 -8.59
CA HIS A 139 6.67 24.65 -8.71
C HIS A 139 6.15 23.77 -9.83
N ASP A 140 7.01 23.23 -10.68
CA ASP A 140 6.59 22.15 -11.56
C ASP A 140 6.10 20.96 -10.74
N LEU A 141 5.13 20.22 -11.25
CA LEU A 141 4.53 19.08 -10.56
C LEU A 141 4.86 17.77 -11.26
N THR A 142 5.09 16.74 -10.49
CA THR A 142 5.02 15.35 -10.93
C THR A 142 3.99 14.62 -10.08
N VAL A 143 3.08 13.87 -10.70
CA VAL A 143 2.20 12.94 -10.01
C VAL A 143 2.61 11.51 -10.40
N ILE A 144 2.71 10.63 -9.42
CA ILE A 144 3.08 9.23 -9.59
C ILE A 144 2.03 8.36 -8.89
N ALA A 145 1.29 7.59 -9.69
CA ALA A 145 0.35 6.57 -9.24
C ALA A 145 1.03 5.20 -9.41
N TYR A 146 1.57 4.62 -8.33
CA TYR A 146 2.44 3.46 -8.42
C TYR A 146 1.80 2.16 -7.92
N GLU A 147 2.28 1.04 -8.46
CA GLU A 147 1.86 -0.32 -8.13
C GLU A 147 2.67 -0.92 -6.97
N GLY A 148 2.12 -1.97 -6.33
CA GLY A 148 2.87 -2.91 -5.51
C GLY A 148 3.43 -2.38 -4.20
N GLU A 149 2.76 -1.44 -3.53
CA GLU A 149 3.16 -0.95 -2.21
C GLU A 149 2.90 -1.99 -1.12
N GLU A 150 1.73 -2.62 -1.15
CA GLU A 150 1.18 -3.52 -0.13
C GLU A 150 1.83 -4.93 -0.12
N VAL A 151 2.86 -5.12 -0.93
CA VAL A 151 3.54 -6.41 -1.09
C VAL A 151 5.05 -6.28 -0.90
N ALA A 152 5.83 -7.32 -1.27
CA ALA A 152 7.28 -7.27 -1.11
C ALA A 152 7.92 -6.17 -1.97
N THR A 153 8.94 -5.50 -1.42
CA THR A 153 9.64 -4.34 -2.03
C THR A 153 10.10 -4.57 -3.47
N GLU A 154 10.35 -5.81 -3.87
CA GLU A 154 10.71 -6.18 -5.24
C GLU A 154 9.61 -5.89 -6.27
N PHE A 155 8.36 -5.70 -5.84
CA PHE A 155 7.21 -5.37 -6.70
C PHE A 155 6.84 -3.88 -6.66
N ASN A 156 7.48 -3.09 -5.80
CA ASN A 156 7.16 -1.69 -5.59
C ASN A 156 7.55 -0.83 -6.80
N GLY A 157 6.56 -0.15 -7.38
CA GLY A 157 6.72 0.67 -8.58
C GLY A 157 7.71 1.83 -8.43
N LEU A 158 7.81 2.46 -7.24
CA LEU A 158 8.81 3.50 -6.99
C LEU A 158 10.24 2.92 -7.02
N GLY A 159 10.42 1.69 -6.51
CA GLY A 159 11.69 0.99 -6.59
C GLY A 159 12.09 0.67 -8.03
N HIS A 160 11.12 0.32 -8.89
CA HIS A 160 11.34 0.11 -10.32
C HIS A 160 11.71 1.43 -11.01
N LEU A 161 11.00 2.52 -10.74
CA LEU A 161 11.34 3.84 -11.27
C LEU A 161 12.74 4.28 -10.83
N GLN A 162 13.08 4.12 -9.55
CA GLN A 162 14.41 4.48 -9.05
C GLN A 162 15.54 3.81 -9.81
N LYS A 163 15.32 2.57 -10.22
CA LYS A 163 16.34 1.77 -10.93
C LYS A 163 16.40 2.10 -12.42
N ASP A 164 15.24 2.19 -13.08
CA ASP A 164 15.16 2.15 -14.54
C ASP A 164 14.75 3.51 -15.15
N HIS A 165 14.09 4.39 -14.37
CA HIS A 165 13.56 5.70 -14.80
C HIS A 165 13.67 6.76 -13.70
N PRO A 166 14.86 6.98 -13.10
CA PRO A 166 15.04 7.88 -11.95
C PRO A 166 14.63 9.33 -12.22
N GLU A 167 14.60 9.75 -13.48
CA GLU A 167 14.20 11.09 -13.92
C GLU A 167 12.74 11.46 -13.52
N TRP A 168 11.90 10.47 -13.23
CA TRP A 168 10.53 10.69 -12.74
C TRP A 168 10.46 10.97 -11.24
N LEU A 169 11.51 10.60 -10.51
CA LEU A 169 11.61 10.82 -9.06
C LEU A 169 12.35 12.11 -8.71
N GLU A 170 12.89 12.82 -9.72
CA GLU A 170 13.57 14.08 -9.50
C GLU A 170 12.58 15.16 -9.01
N GLY A 171 12.91 15.79 -7.89
CA GLY A 171 12.12 16.85 -7.29
C GLY A 171 12.81 17.44 -6.06
N ASP A 172 12.44 18.66 -5.70
CA ASP A 172 12.96 19.37 -4.52
C ASP A 172 12.20 18.98 -3.25
N PHE A 173 10.96 18.51 -3.42
CA PHE A 173 10.10 18.10 -2.34
C PHE A 173 9.14 17.01 -2.81
N ALA A 174 8.86 16.04 -1.95
CA ALA A 174 7.91 14.98 -2.21
C ALA A 174 6.83 14.92 -1.12
N LEU A 175 5.59 14.73 -1.54
CA LEU A 175 4.44 14.42 -0.70
C LEU A 175 3.96 13.01 -1.01
N LEU A 176 3.89 12.18 0.02
CA LEU A 176 3.30 10.84 -0.05
C LEU A 176 1.89 10.93 0.54
N GLY A 177 0.89 10.42 -0.18
CA GLY A 177 -0.52 10.55 0.18
C GLY A 177 -1.03 9.52 1.18
N GLU A 178 -0.14 8.96 1.99
CA GLU A 178 -0.42 7.94 2.99
C GLU A 178 -1.37 8.43 4.10
N PRO A 179 -2.10 7.51 4.77
CA PRO A 179 -3.02 7.88 5.83
C PRO A 179 -2.30 8.37 7.09
N SER A 180 -2.36 9.65 7.35
CA SER A 180 -1.72 10.32 8.51
C SER A 180 -2.73 10.97 9.47
N GLY A 181 -4.03 10.65 9.36
CA GLY A 181 -5.08 11.29 10.15
C GLY A 181 -5.21 12.79 9.87
N ALA A 182 -4.95 13.22 8.63
CA ALA A 182 -4.92 14.61 8.16
C ALA A 182 -3.86 15.47 8.88
N MET A 183 -2.78 14.85 9.34
CA MET A 183 -1.62 15.52 9.91
C MET A 183 -0.45 15.48 8.93
N VAL A 184 0.42 16.48 8.97
CA VAL A 184 1.68 16.42 8.23
C VAL A 184 2.67 15.60 9.04
N GLU A 185 3.13 14.49 8.47
CA GLU A 185 4.18 13.66 9.05
C GLU A 185 5.45 13.80 8.21
N ALA A 186 6.59 13.95 8.86
CA ALA A 186 7.88 14.06 8.19
C ALA A 186 8.70 12.79 8.42
N GLY A 187 9.10 12.15 7.32
CA GLY A 187 9.83 10.89 7.34
C GLY A 187 8.92 9.67 7.52
N CYS A 188 9.47 8.50 7.23
CA CYS A 188 8.80 7.21 7.37
C CYS A 188 9.58 6.31 8.31
N GLN A 189 8.87 5.59 9.16
CA GLN A 189 9.48 4.61 10.06
C GLN A 189 9.94 3.38 9.27
N GLY A 190 11.23 3.07 9.33
CA GLY A 190 11.78 1.88 8.72
C GLY A 190 11.27 0.59 9.40
N SER A 191 11.16 -0.48 8.65
CA SER A 191 10.82 -1.80 9.17
C SER A 191 11.94 -2.80 8.96
N ILE A 192 12.08 -3.75 9.90
CA ILE A 192 12.98 -4.89 9.79
C ILE A 192 12.23 -6.17 10.11
N ARG A 193 12.46 -7.20 9.34
CA ARG A 193 11.91 -8.54 9.59
C ARG A 193 13.03 -9.51 9.89
N LEU A 194 12.91 -10.22 11.00
CA LEU A 194 13.86 -11.22 11.44
C LEU A 194 13.15 -12.56 11.59
N ARG A 195 13.80 -13.63 11.12
CA ARG A 195 13.36 -14.99 11.40
C ARG A 195 14.24 -15.59 12.49
N VAL A 196 13.63 -16.06 13.55
CA VAL A 196 14.29 -16.79 14.62
C VAL A 196 13.88 -18.25 14.54
N THR A 197 14.83 -19.13 14.23
CA THR A 197 14.58 -20.58 14.11
C THR A 197 15.22 -21.31 15.29
N ALA A 198 14.47 -22.21 15.89
CA ALA A 198 14.95 -23.13 16.92
C ALA A 198 14.91 -24.57 16.42
N HIS A 199 15.94 -25.33 16.72
CA HIS A 199 16.03 -26.74 16.39
C HIS A 199 15.94 -27.61 17.62
N GLY A 200 15.26 -28.76 17.51
CA GLY A 200 15.06 -29.75 18.55
C GLY A 200 15.40 -31.15 18.08
N THR A 201 14.82 -32.12 18.75
CA THR A 201 14.94 -33.55 18.41
C THR A 201 13.59 -34.21 18.54
N ARG A 202 13.11 -34.84 17.49
CA ARG A 202 11.83 -35.56 17.49
C ARG A 202 11.80 -36.69 18.50
N ALA A 203 10.69 -36.79 19.20
CA ALA A 203 10.37 -37.92 20.06
C ALA A 203 8.84 -38.03 20.20
N HIS A 204 8.36 -39.19 20.58
CA HIS A 204 6.95 -39.36 20.91
C HIS A 204 6.62 -38.56 22.18
N SER A 205 5.50 -37.81 22.19
CA SER A 205 5.11 -36.94 23.31
C SER A 205 4.99 -37.69 24.66
N ALA A 206 4.59 -38.97 24.65
CA ALA A 206 4.56 -39.80 25.85
C ALA A 206 5.95 -40.21 26.36
N ARG A 207 7.02 -39.93 25.61
CA ARG A 207 8.43 -40.17 25.95
C ARG A 207 9.28 -38.96 25.69
N ALA A 208 8.80 -37.81 26.14
CA ALA A 208 9.40 -36.50 25.83
C ALA A 208 10.88 -36.39 26.25
N TRP A 209 11.32 -37.13 27.25
CA TRP A 209 12.70 -37.17 27.71
C TRP A 209 13.71 -37.72 26.70
N LEU A 210 13.23 -38.38 25.60
CA LEU A 210 14.08 -38.89 24.53
C LEU A 210 14.32 -37.83 23.42
N GLY A 211 13.73 -36.65 23.52
CA GLY A 211 13.84 -35.59 22.54
C GLY A 211 13.97 -34.21 23.14
N SER A 212 13.91 -33.19 22.29
CA SER A 212 13.84 -31.81 22.73
C SER A 212 12.89 -31.02 21.83
N ASN A 213 11.93 -30.31 22.43
CA ASN A 213 10.90 -29.59 21.72
C ASN A 213 11.43 -28.21 21.22
N ALA A 214 11.48 -28.05 19.91
CA ALA A 214 11.94 -26.81 19.29
C ALA A 214 11.06 -25.61 19.66
N ALA A 215 9.73 -25.77 19.72
CA ALA A 215 8.81 -24.70 20.09
C ALA A 215 9.06 -24.20 21.51
N HIS A 216 9.37 -25.08 22.46
CA HIS A 216 9.70 -24.69 23.82
C HIS A 216 10.98 -23.84 23.90
N LYS A 217 11.91 -23.99 22.95
CA LYS A 217 13.14 -23.18 22.90
C LYS A 217 12.90 -21.75 22.46
N LEU A 218 11.81 -21.48 21.76
CA LEU A 218 11.40 -20.11 21.42
C LEU A 218 10.77 -19.36 22.61
N ALA A 219 10.18 -20.06 23.58
CA ALA A 219 9.42 -19.45 24.65
C ALA A 219 10.16 -18.32 25.41
N PRO A 220 11.45 -18.43 25.78
CA PRO A 220 12.18 -17.35 26.46
C PRO A 220 12.32 -16.10 25.58
N ILE A 221 12.45 -16.26 24.25
CA ILE A 221 12.54 -15.14 23.30
C ILE A 221 11.16 -14.50 23.13
N MET A 222 10.12 -15.30 22.96
CA MET A 222 8.73 -14.84 22.88
C MET A 222 8.37 -14.02 24.13
N SER A 223 8.74 -14.49 25.31
CA SER A 223 8.49 -13.75 26.58
C SER A 223 9.20 -12.39 26.61
N ARG A 224 10.42 -12.30 26.07
CA ARG A 224 11.15 -11.03 25.98
C ARG A 224 10.48 -10.07 24.99
N ILE A 225 10.03 -10.57 23.83
CA ILE A 225 9.33 -9.76 22.84
C ILE A 225 8.00 -9.28 23.41
N ALA A 226 7.24 -10.17 24.09
CA ALA A 226 5.98 -9.79 24.71
C ALA A 226 6.11 -8.76 25.83
N ALA A 227 7.26 -8.70 26.48
CA ALA A 227 7.58 -7.74 27.54
C ALA A 227 8.32 -6.49 27.01
N TYR A 228 8.49 -6.36 25.68
CA TYR A 228 9.16 -5.20 25.11
C TYR A 228 8.31 -3.94 25.27
N GLU A 229 8.90 -2.90 25.84
CA GLU A 229 8.30 -1.58 25.96
C GLU A 229 8.84 -0.68 24.84
N SER A 230 7.93 -0.18 24.01
CA SER A 230 8.26 0.72 22.90
C SER A 230 8.88 2.02 23.42
N ARG A 231 9.95 2.45 22.80
CA ARG A 231 10.61 3.73 23.09
C ARG A 231 10.28 4.74 22.00
N ASP A 232 10.25 6.00 22.38
CA ASP A 232 10.26 7.11 21.44
C ASP A 232 11.72 7.47 21.12
N VAL A 233 12.05 7.53 19.83
CA VAL A 233 13.40 7.85 19.32
C VAL A 233 13.32 9.08 18.45
N THR A 234 14.10 10.10 18.74
CA THR A 234 14.15 11.34 17.96
C THR A 234 15.35 11.31 17.02
N ILE A 235 15.09 11.46 15.72
CA ILE A 235 16.11 11.53 14.66
C ILE A 235 15.80 12.76 13.81
N ASP A 236 16.75 13.66 13.67
CA ASP A 236 16.64 14.89 12.86
C ASP A 236 15.38 15.75 13.18
N GLY A 237 14.97 15.77 14.46
CA GLY A 237 13.79 16.52 14.91
C GLY A 237 12.46 15.77 14.76
N CYS A 238 12.42 14.62 14.11
CA CYS A 238 11.25 13.74 14.01
C CYS A 238 11.26 12.69 15.10
N THR A 239 10.13 12.43 15.74
CA THR A 239 10.00 11.43 16.80
C THR A 239 9.31 10.19 16.27
N TYR A 240 9.96 9.05 16.37
CA TYR A 240 9.48 7.73 15.94
C TYR A 240 9.25 6.85 17.16
N ARG A 241 8.17 6.09 17.15
CA ARG A 241 7.88 5.12 18.19
C ARG A 241 8.25 3.72 17.75
N GLU A 242 9.17 3.08 18.44
CA GLU A 242 9.59 1.71 18.15
C GLU A 242 8.45 0.70 18.33
N GLY A 243 8.49 -0.38 17.56
CA GLY A 243 7.62 -1.54 17.71
C GLY A 243 8.41 -2.82 17.56
N LEU A 244 8.08 -3.85 18.36
CA LEU A 244 8.65 -5.19 18.23
C LEU A 244 7.54 -6.22 18.44
N ASN A 245 7.17 -6.97 17.39
CA ASN A 245 6.06 -7.89 17.42
C ASN A 245 6.40 -9.22 16.74
N ILE A 246 5.81 -10.31 17.22
CA ILE A 246 5.79 -11.59 16.54
C ILE A 246 4.58 -11.57 15.59
N VAL A 247 4.84 -11.58 14.29
CA VAL A 247 3.79 -11.53 13.27
C VAL A 247 3.53 -12.89 12.62
N HIS A 248 4.42 -13.85 12.86
CA HIS A 248 4.26 -15.23 12.42
C HIS A 248 4.89 -16.20 13.41
N LEU A 249 4.29 -17.37 13.59
CA LEU A 249 4.81 -18.46 14.42
C LEU A 249 4.41 -19.78 13.79
N GLU A 250 5.37 -20.66 13.55
CA GLU A 250 5.14 -21.98 12.96
C GLU A 250 5.93 -23.05 13.70
N SER A 251 5.25 -24.13 14.02
CA SER A 251 5.84 -25.37 14.59
C SER A 251 4.83 -26.50 14.54
N GLY A 252 5.32 -27.72 14.61
CA GLY A 252 4.52 -28.93 14.71
C GLY A 252 4.77 -29.89 13.55
N VAL A 253 4.57 -31.20 13.84
CA VAL A 253 4.69 -32.28 12.85
C VAL A 253 3.44 -33.16 12.93
N ALA A 254 3.13 -33.67 14.13
CA ALA A 254 1.96 -34.49 14.44
C ALA A 254 1.58 -34.29 15.91
N THR A 255 0.33 -34.58 16.25
CA THR A 255 -0.24 -34.34 17.59
C THR A 255 0.46 -35.10 18.71
N ASN A 256 1.20 -36.16 18.39
CA ASN A 256 1.94 -37.01 19.33
C ASN A 256 3.47 -36.95 19.19
N THR A 257 3.99 -35.93 18.44
CA THR A 257 5.41 -35.82 18.14
C THR A 257 5.94 -34.46 18.58
N LEU A 258 7.06 -34.46 19.33
CA LEU A 258 7.79 -33.22 19.62
C LEU A 258 8.36 -32.66 18.33
N PRO A 259 8.12 -31.40 18.01
CA PRO A 259 8.69 -30.77 16.82
C PRO A 259 10.21 -30.60 16.95
N ASP A 260 10.90 -30.89 15.87
CA ASP A 260 12.35 -30.68 15.73
C ASP A 260 12.73 -29.35 15.12
N GLU A 261 11.74 -28.62 14.64
CA GLU A 261 11.90 -27.23 14.16
C GLU A 261 10.71 -26.38 14.60
N ALA A 262 11.01 -25.14 14.94
CA ALA A 262 10.06 -24.07 15.17
C ALA A 262 10.68 -22.74 14.74
N TRP A 263 9.88 -21.83 14.18
CA TRP A 263 10.34 -20.48 13.84
C TRP A 263 9.26 -19.44 14.06
N MET A 264 9.70 -18.23 14.20
CA MET A 264 8.82 -17.07 14.31
C MET A 264 9.44 -15.87 13.57
#